data_3922d4dc3ebdfaf34bcd97dcb7d347de
#
_entry.id   3922d4dc3ebdfaf34bcd97dcb7d347de
#
_cell.length_a   1.000
_cell.length_b   1.000
_cell.length_c   1.000
_cell.angle_alpha   90.00
_cell.angle_beta   90.00
_cell.angle_gamma   90.00
#
_symmetry.space_group_name_H-M   'P 1'
#
loop_
_entity.id
_entity.type
_entity.pdbx_description
1 polymer ?
#
loop_
_entity_poly.entity_id
_entity_poly.type
_entity_poly.pdbx_seq_one_letter_code
_entity_poly.pdbx_strand_id
1 'polypeptide(L)'
;MRKGVKYLLTSAIGIGLLTGCSQGAAPENALQPEEKVLAAETQPEAIAPHKDLNQEPIPLKIERVGENEVNVEMTSQITDIEIDKGKFYKAWTFNGEAPGPVVVVNEGDTINFTLKNMDPAIPHSMDFHAVHAAPSKDFSNVKPDETGTFSYPANKPGVFMYHCGTSPVLSHIANGMHGTIIVKPKAGYPTDKEIDREYTIIQNEWYKYNDLDDFTNGVPSHVVFSTKALKEGDPNTNGDTFTLKDKPLLAKVGDKVRMYVNNVGPNEVSSFHVVGTVFDDVYIDGNPFNHYKGLQTVMLPASGGAVVEFTVTKEGSYPIVTHQFNHAQKGAVAILKVTATGEDDGKATMSH
;
A
#
# COMPACT_ATOMS: atom_id res chain seq x y z
N MET A 1 -58.74 31.46 -9.97
CA MET A 1 -59.28 30.67 -11.12
C MET A 1 -58.21 29.60 -11.52
N ARG A 2 -58.74 28.38 -11.68
CA ARG A 2 -58.14 27.20 -12.30
C ARG A 2 -57.00 26.51 -11.47
N LYS A 3 -57.06 25.29 -11.23
CA LYS A 3 -57.87 24.05 -11.19
C LYS A 3 -56.87 22.97 -10.89
N GLY A 4 -57.01 22.25 -9.81
CA GLY A 4 -56.23 21.11 -9.47
C GLY A 4 -56.63 19.89 -10.31
N VAL A 5 -55.66 18.97 -10.47
CA VAL A 5 -55.95 17.63 -10.99
C VAL A 5 -55.39 16.63 -9.95
N LYS A 6 -56.35 15.89 -9.37
CA LYS A 6 -56.10 14.72 -8.52
C LYS A 6 -56.08 13.49 -9.43
N TYR A 7 -55.14 12.60 -9.28
CA TYR A 7 -55.24 11.24 -9.80
C TYR A 7 -55.41 10.25 -8.66
N LEU A 8 -56.52 9.49 -8.77
CA LEU A 8 -56.87 8.37 -7.90
C LEU A 8 -56.09 7.13 -8.31
N LEU A 9 -55.59 6.42 -7.30
CA LEU A 9 -55.19 5.01 -7.42
C LEU A 9 -56.44 4.14 -7.31
N THR A 10 -56.58 3.17 -8.22
CA THR A 10 -57.48 2.02 -8.06
C THR A 10 -56.67 0.73 -8.13
N SER A 11 -56.72 -0.01 -7.06
CA SER A 11 -56.26 -1.38 -6.90
C SER A 11 -57.26 -2.38 -7.52
N ALA A 12 -56.77 -3.40 -8.20
CA ALA A 12 -57.59 -4.57 -8.56
C ALA A 12 -56.82 -5.84 -8.19
N ILE A 13 -57.41 -6.57 -7.27
CA ILE A 13 -57.05 -7.93 -6.85
C ILE A 13 -57.74 -8.89 -7.81
N GLY A 14 -57.00 -9.83 -8.38
CA GLY A 14 -57.55 -10.93 -9.17
C GLY A 14 -57.02 -12.26 -8.66
N ILE A 15 -57.86 -13.00 -7.95
CA ILE A 15 -57.67 -14.40 -7.55
C ILE A 15 -58.18 -15.27 -8.68
N GLY A 16 -57.38 -16.20 -9.16
CA GLY A 16 -57.79 -17.23 -10.12
C GLY A 16 -57.18 -18.57 -9.77
N LEU A 17 -57.95 -19.40 -9.12
CA LEU A 17 -57.68 -20.85 -8.99
C LEU A 17 -58.15 -21.55 -10.28
N LEU A 18 -57.30 -22.35 -10.87
CA LEU A 18 -57.73 -23.48 -11.73
C LEU A 18 -56.77 -24.65 -11.57
N THR A 19 -57.34 -25.75 -11.10
CA THR A 19 -56.81 -27.10 -11.03
C THR A 19 -56.83 -27.76 -12.40
N GLY A 20 -55.78 -28.48 -12.75
CA GLY A 20 -55.75 -29.33 -13.94
C GLY A 20 -54.57 -30.27 -13.89
N CYS A 21 -54.84 -31.55 -13.53
CA CYS A 21 -53.87 -32.65 -13.64
C CYS A 21 -53.66 -33.06 -15.09
N SER A 22 -52.42 -33.23 -15.56
CA SER A 22 -52.09 -34.23 -16.56
C SER A 22 -50.63 -34.65 -16.38
N GLN A 23 -50.45 -35.97 -16.25
CA GLN A 23 -49.20 -36.66 -16.20
C GLN A 23 -48.52 -36.62 -17.58
N GLY A 24 -47.30 -36.14 -17.63
CA GLY A 24 -46.41 -36.28 -18.78
C GLY A 24 -44.98 -36.41 -18.26
N ALA A 25 -44.36 -37.56 -18.51
CA ALA A 25 -42.99 -37.86 -18.13
C ALA A 25 -42.00 -36.85 -18.74
N ALA A 26 -41.21 -36.19 -17.90
CA ALA A 26 -40.10 -35.37 -18.32
C ALA A 26 -38.82 -36.21 -18.39
N PRO A 27 -37.92 -35.93 -19.34
CA PRO A 27 -36.61 -36.59 -19.36
C PRO A 27 -35.73 -35.99 -18.26
N GLU A 28 -35.20 -36.90 -17.49
CA GLU A 28 -34.18 -36.73 -16.46
C GLU A 28 -32.88 -36.29 -17.13
N ASN A 29 -32.61 -34.96 -17.16
CA ASN A 29 -31.26 -34.39 -17.32
C ASN A 29 -31.27 -32.91 -16.92
N ALA A 30 -31.62 -32.65 -15.65
CA ALA A 30 -31.28 -31.37 -15.04
C ALA A 30 -29.83 -31.48 -14.56
N LEU A 31 -28.95 -30.75 -15.23
CA LEU A 31 -27.60 -30.46 -14.77
C LEU A 31 -27.70 -29.91 -13.32
N GLN A 32 -27.39 -30.72 -12.36
CA GLN A 32 -27.10 -30.25 -11.01
C GLN A 32 -25.88 -29.34 -11.13
N PRO A 33 -25.86 -28.14 -10.52
CA PRO A 33 -24.64 -27.41 -10.38
C PRO A 33 -23.70 -28.31 -9.57
N GLU A 34 -22.60 -28.73 -10.17
CA GLU A 34 -21.50 -29.31 -9.43
C GLU A 34 -21.13 -28.29 -8.35
N GLU A 35 -21.53 -28.56 -7.14
CA GLU A 35 -20.95 -28.00 -5.95
C GLU A 35 -19.47 -28.40 -5.99
N LYS A 36 -18.65 -27.52 -6.61
CA LYS A 36 -17.21 -27.59 -6.48
C LYS A 36 -16.95 -27.45 -5.00
N VAL A 37 -16.86 -28.57 -4.32
CA VAL A 37 -16.24 -28.65 -3.00
C VAL A 37 -14.86 -28.05 -3.22
N LEU A 38 -14.71 -26.78 -2.84
CA LEU A 38 -13.41 -26.17 -2.63
C LEU A 38 -12.73 -27.15 -1.66
N ALA A 39 -11.76 -27.92 -2.19
CA ALA A 39 -10.93 -28.76 -1.36
C ALA A 39 -10.48 -27.86 -0.21
N ALA A 40 -10.75 -28.30 1.01
CA ALA A 40 -10.26 -27.60 2.18
C ALA A 40 -8.76 -27.47 1.99
N GLU A 41 -8.32 -26.24 1.63
CA GLU A 41 -6.90 -25.92 1.61
C GLU A 41 -6.43 -26.22 3.03
N THR A 42 -5.59 -27.22 3.15
CA THR A 42 -4.91 -27.51 4.40
C THR A 42 -4.27 -26.22 4.86
N GLN A 43 -4.74 -25.67 5.97
CA GLN A 43 -4.10 -24.53 6.60
C GLN A 43 -2.62 -24.85 6.70
N PRO A 44 -1.73 -23.97 6.28
CA PRO A 44 -0.30 -24.19 6.47
C PRO A 44 -0.10 -24.47 7.97
N GLU A 45 0.52 -25.61 8.29
CA GLU A 45 0.89 -25.93 9.66
C GLU A 45 1.58 -24.73 10.28
N ALA A 46 1.21 -24.39 11.52
CA ALA A 46 1.84 -23.30 12.26
C ALA A 46 3.36 -23.48 12.17
N ILE A 47 4.02 -22.57 11.46
CA ILE A 47 5.47 -22.66 11.21
C ILE A 47 6.15 -22.68 12.58
N ALA A 48 6.84 -23.76 12.88
CA ALA A 48 7.63 -23.89 14.10
C ALA A 48 8.60 -22.71 14.19
N PRO A 49 8.86 -22.12 15.37
CA PRO A 49 9.75 -20.99 15.49
C PRO A 49 11.13 -21.37 14.97
N HIS A 50 11.51 -20.79 13.84
CA HIS A 50 12.84 -20.94 13.27
C HIS A 50 13.86 -20.25 14.17
N LYS A 51 14.93 -20.93 14.50
CA LYS A 51 15.86 -20.55 15.56
C LYS A 51 16.83 -19.42 15.21
N ASP A 52 16.89 -18.97 13.94
CA ASP A 52 17.89 -18.02 13.46
C ASP A 52 17.31 -17.11 12.34
N LEU A 53 16.27 -16.31 12.65
CA LEU A 53 15.57 -15.48 11.66
C LEU A 53 15.94 -13.98 11.68
N ASN A 54 16.88 -13.55 12.51
CA ASN A 54 17.42 -12.19 12.47
C ASN A 54 18.30 -12.04 11.22
N GLN A 55 17.66 -11.93 10.05
CA GLN A 55 18.36 -11.56 8.83
C GLN A 55 18.33 -10.03 8.75
N GLU A 56 19.52 -9.43 8.75
CA GLU A 56 19.67 -8.00 8.54
C GLU A 56 19.03 -7.58 7.21
N PRO A 57 18.47 -6.34 7.12
CA PRO A 57 17.96 -5.82 5.87
C PRO A 57 19.00 -5.89 4.75
N ILE A 58 18.59 -6.38 3.60
CA ILE A 58 19.44 -6.45 2.41
C ILE A 58 19.16 -5.20 1.57
N PRO A 59 20.16 -4.35 1.30
CA PRO A 59 19.94 -3.15 0.49
C PRO A 59 19.31 -3.49 -0.86
N LEU A 60 18.33 -2.68 -1.28
CA LEU A 60 17.74 -2.81 -2.60
C LEU A 60 18.82 -2.59 -3.68
N LYS A 61 18.92 -3.54 -4.61
CA LYS A 61 19.81 -3.40 -5.75
C LYS A 61 19.02 -2.96 -6.98
N ILE A 62 19.27 -1.73 -7.43
CA ILE A 62 18.75 -1.18 -8.68
C ILE A 62 19.96 -0.79 -9.55
N GLU A 63 20.01 -1.32 -10.76
CA GLU A 63 21.05 -1.03 -11.73
C GLU A 63 20.44 -0.61 -13.06
N ARG A 64 20.75 0.59 -13.53
CA ARG A 64 20.37 1.05 -14.86
C ARG A 64 21.35 0.47 -15.88
N VAL A 65 20.84 -0.43 -16.73
CA VAL A 65 21.63 -1.16 -17.73
C VAL A 65 21.44 -0.63 -19.15
N GLY A 66 20.48 0.25 -19.35
CA GLY A 66 20.18 0.90 -20.63
C GLY A 66 19.45 2.23 -20.45
N GLU A 67 19.17 2.92 -21.56
CA GLU A 67 18.45 4.20 -21.53
C GLU A 67 17.07 4.06 -20.87
N ASN A 68 16.35 2.98 -21.18
CA ASN A 68 15.02 2.67 -20.66
C ASN A 68 14.98 1.23 -20.11
N GLU A 69 16.01 0.84 -19.38
CA GLU A 69 16.11 -0.53 -18.85
C GLU A 69 16.79 -0.54 -17.50
N VAL A 70 16.13 -1.15 -16.52
CA VAL A 70 16.64 -1.26 -15.17
C VAL A 70 16.52 -2.70 -14.66
N ASN A 71 17.57 -3.18 -13.99
CA ASN A 71 17.53 -4.41 -13.21
C ASN A 71 17.15 -4.07 -11.78
N VAL A 72 16.23 -4.82 -11.21
CA VAL A 72 15.78 -4.69 -9.80
C VAL A 72 15.86 -6.07 -9.18
N GLU A 73 16.69 -6.22 -8.16
CA GLU A 73 16.84 -7.48 -7.42
C GLU A 73 16.30 -7.35 -6.01
N MET A 74 15.45 -8.28 -5.61
CA MET A 74 14.92 -8.40 -4.25
C MET A 74 15.03 -9.83 -3.73
N THR A 75 14.99 -9.95 -2.41
CA THR A 75 14.82 -11.22 -1.71
C THR A 75 13.46 -11.27 -1.02
N SER A 76 12.90 -12.45 -0.83
CA SER A 76 11.83 -12.68 0.15
C SER A 76 12.38 -13.48 1.32
N GLN A 77 12.08 -13.05 2.54
CA GLN A 77 12.61 -13.66 3.77
C GLN A 77 11.71 -13.36 4.97
N ILE A 78 11.84 -14.16 6.01
CA ILE A 78 11.16 -13.93 7.29
C ILE A 78 12.09 -13.12 8.20
N THR A 79 11.58 -12.01 8.76
CA THR A 79 12.36 -11.09 9.59
C THR A 79 11.51 -10.60 10.77
N ASP A 80 12.13 -10.42 11.94
CA ASP A 80 11.44 -9.79 13.08
C ASP A 80 11.45 -8.26 12.90
N ILE A 81 10.26 -7.69 12.70
CA ILE A 81 10.06 -6.24 12.52
C ILE A 81 9.50 -5.65 13.81
N GLU A 82 10.12 -4.62 14.34
CA GLU A 82 9.57 -3.88 15.47
C GLU A 82 8.42 -2.98 14.98
N ILE A 83 7.19 -3.25 15.45
CA ILE A 83 5.97 -2.57 15.01
C ILE A 83 5.46 -1.54 16.05
N ASP A 84 5.94 -1.64 17.27
CA ASP A 84 5.72 -0.72 18.37
C ASP A 84 6.87 -0.92 19.36
N LYS A 85 7.13 0.02 20.24
CA LYS A 85 8.27 -0.01 21.16
C LYS A 85 8.35 -1.34 21.94
N GLY A 86 9.37 -2.13 21.64
CA GLY A 86 9.60 -3.46 22.21
C GLY A 86 8.63 -4.54 21.75
N LYS A 87 7.78 -4.29 20.75
CA LYS A 87 6.87 -5.27 20.15
C LYS A 87 7.34 -5.69 18.78
N PHE A 88 7.71 -6.93 18.63
CA PHE A 88 8.19 -7.50 17.39
C PHE A 88 7.12 -8.34 16.70
N TYR A 89 7.06 -8.23 15.39
CA TYR A 89 6.22 -9.01 14.51
C TYR A 89 7.10 -9.85 13.57
N LYS A 90 6.86 -11.15 13.52
CA LYS A 90 7.57 -12.03 12.60
C LYS A 90 7.02 -11.86 11.19
N ALA A 91 7.54 -10.89 10.48
CA ALA A 91 7.05 -10.50 9.16
C ALA A 91 7.60 -11.38 8.04
N TRP A 92 6.78 -11.56 7.02
CA TRP A 92 7.23 -11.98 5.71
C TRP A 92 7.62 -10.70 4.95
N THR A 93 8.82 -10.64 4.44
CA THR A 93 9.39 -9.36 4.01
C THR A 93 9.97 -9.44 2.61
N PHE A 94 10.05 -8.28 1.97
CA PHE A 94 10.97 -8.07 0.86
C PHE A 94 12.24 -7.39 1.40
N ASN A 95 13.40 -7.98 1.13
CA ASN A 95 14.71 -7.49 1.56
C ASN A 95 14.88 -7.37 3.09
N GLY A 96 14.11 -8.11 3.89
CA GLY A 96 14.20 -8.03 5.36
C GLY A 96 13.51 -6.79 5.93
N GLU A 97 12.67 -6.11 5.17
CA GLU A 97 11.96 -4.89 5.57
C GLU A 97 10.45 -5.01 5.32
N ALA A 98 9.64 -4.39 6.18
CA ALA A 98 8.19 -4.24 5.98
C ALA A 98 7.73 -2.87 6.51
N PRO A 99 7.20 -1.97 5.65
CA PRO A 99 7.14 -2.11 4.20
C PRO A 99 8.52 -2.36 3.59
N GLY A 100 8.55 -3.11 2.48
CA GLY A 100 9.77 -3.33 1.72
C GLY A 100 10.35 -2.03 1.15
N PRO A 101 11.56 -2.07 0.55
CA PRO A 101 12.25 -0.88 0.04
C PRO A 101 11.44 -0.19 -1.07
N VAL A 102 11.60 1.13 -1.20
CA VAL A 102 10.97 1.88 -2.30
C VAL A 102 11.73 1.67 -3.59
N VAL A 103 11.03 1.19 -4.62
CA VAL A 103 11.57 1.08 -5.98
C VAL A 103 11.30 2.38 -6.72
N VAL A 104 12.34 3.05 -7.22
CA VAL A 104 12.18 4.28 -8.02
C VAL A 104 12.69 4.02 -9.43
N VAL A 105 11.79 4.15 -10.42
CA VAL A 105 12.07 3.99 -11.84
C VAL A 105 11.47 5.16 -12.62
N ASN A 106 11.75 5.26 -13.92
CA ASN A 106 11.20 6.29 -14.78
C ASN A 106 10.09 5.74 -15.68
N GLU A 107 9.14 6.60 -16.04
CA GLU A 107 8.15 6.28 -17.06
C GLU A 107 8.84 5.87 -18.38
N GLY A 108 8.48 4.69 -18.87
CA GLY A 108 9.05 4.07 -20.07
C GLY A 108 10.20 3.09 -19.81
N ASP A 109 10.63 2.94 -18.54
CA ASP A 109 11.60 1.90 -18.19
C ASP A 109 10.99 0.51 -18.33
N THR A 110 11.78 -0.43 -18.83
CA THR A 110 11.55 -1.87 -18.66
C THR A 110 12.24 -2.33 -17.40
N ILE A 111 11.48 -2.84 -16.46
CA ILE A 111 11.97 -3.38 -15.19
C ILE A 111 12.29 -4.87 -15.40
N ASN A 112 13.56 -5.24 -15.37
CA ASN A 112 13.96 -6.64 -15.28
C ASN A 112 14.08 -6.99 -13.80
N PHE A 113 13.03 -7.63 -13.30
CA PHE A 113 12.92 -7.95 -11.87
C PHE A 113 13.41 -9.36 -11.58
N THR A 114 14.18 -9.50 -10.52
CA THR A 114 14.66 -10.78 -9.98
C THR A 114 14.21 -10.91 -8.53
N LEU A 115 13.48 -11.98 -8.22
CA LEU A 115 13.13 -12.37 -6.85
C LEU A 115 13.90 -13.63 -6.47
N LYS A 116 14.72 -13.55 -5.43
CA LYS A 116 15.32 -14.72 -4.77
C LYS A 116 14.48 -15.06 -3.54
N ASN A 117 13.82 -16.22 -3.54
CA ASN A 117 13.06 -16.67 -2.40
C ASN A 117 13.98 -17.34 -1.38
N MET A 118 14.20 -16.67 -0.25
CA MET A 118 14.97 -17.14 0.90
C MET A 118 14.07 -17.66 2.04
N ASP A 119 12.75 -17.68 1.86
CA ASP A 119 11.84 -18.32 2.78
C ASP A 119 11.99 -19.85 2.64
N PRO A 120 12.24 -20.57 3.74
CA PRO A 120 12.48 -22.00 3.66
C PRO A 120 11.22 -22.85 3.43
N ALA A 121 10.03 -22.26 3.53
CA ALA A 121 8.79 -23.03 3.63
C ALA A 121 7.77 -22.72 2.55
N ILE A 122 7.60 -21.45 2.17
CA ILE A 122 6.49 -21.03 1.32
C ILE A 122 6.96 -20.31 0.04
N PRO A 123 6.21 -20.46 -1.07
CA PRO A 123 6.49 -19.72 -2.28
C PRO A 123 6.09 -18.26 -2.13
N HIS A 124 6.78 -17.39 -2.87
CA HIS A 124 6.47 -15.97 -2.99
C HIS A 124 6.47 -15.53 -4.44
N SER A 125 5.85 -14.39 -4.72
CA SER A 125 5.85 -13.78 -6.03
C SER A 125 5.92 -12.26 -5.93
N MET A 126 5.86 -11.56 -7.05
CA MET A 126 5.82 -10.11 -7.09
C MET A 126 4.71 -9.64 -8.02
N ASP A 127 3.84 -8.78 -7.49
CA ASP A 127 2.84 -8.03 -8.24
C ASP A 127 3.15 -6.53 -8.12
N PHE A 128 3.50 -5.89 -9.24
CA PHE A 128 3.68 -4.43 -9.33
C PHE A 128 2.42 -3.79 -9.89
N HIS A 129 1.70 -2.99 -9.10
CA HIS A 129 0.54 -2.23 -9.59
C HIS A 129 0.91 -1.17 -10.65
N ALA A 130 2.20 -0.89 -10.82
CA ALA A 130 2.73 0.06 -11.80
C ALA A 130 2.76 -0.47 -13.25
N VAL A 131 2.42 -1.74 -13.48
CA VAL A 131 2.61 -2.40 -14.77
C VAL A 131 1.32 -2.98 -15.32
N HIS A 132 1.30 -3.20 -16.65
CA HIS A 132 0.26 -3.96 -17.31
C HIS A 132 0.77 -5.38 -17.59
N ALA A 133 0.28 -6.34 -16.84
CA ALA A 133 0.71 -7.73 -16.91
C ALA A 133 -0.51 -8.66 -16.90
N ALA A 134 -0.31 -9.92 -17.27
CA ALA A 134 -1.31 -10.98 -17.11
C ALA A 134 -0.95 -11.82 -15.88
N PRO A 135 -1.56 -11.58 -14.69
CA PRO A 135 -1.07 -12.14 -13.42
C PRO A 135 -0.87 -13.66 -13.44
N SER A 136 -1.77 -14.39 -14.10
CA SER A 136 -1.68 -15.85 -14.21
C SER A 136 -0.48 -16.38 -15.00
N LYS A 137 0.22 -15.49 -15.70
CA LYS A 137 1.41 -15.84 -16.51
C LYS A 137 2.66 -15.15 -16.00
N ASP A 138 2.52 -13.89 -15.61
CA ASP A 138 3.64 -12.99 -15.39
C ASP A 138 4.05 -12.91 -13.90
N PHE A 139 3.12 -13.15 -12.95
CA PHE A 139 3.39 -13.15 -11.53
C PHE A 139 3.53 -14.57 -10.96
N SER A 140 4.44 -15.34 -11.56
CA SER A 140 4.65 -16.74 -11.19
C SER A 140 5.23 -16.89 -9.79
N ASN A 141 4.82 -17.92 -9.08
CA ASN A 141 5.37 -18.26 -7.77
C ASN A 141 6.82 -18.72 -7.88
N VAL A 142 7.68 -18.17 -7.04
CA VAL A 142 9.06 -18.60 -6.83
C VAL A 142 9.08 -19.48 -5.57
N LYS A 143 9.45 -20.75 -5.72
CA LYS A 143 9.49 -21.69 -4.60
C LYS A 143 10.65 -21.38 -3.65
N PRO A 144 10.61 -21.95 -2.43
CA PRO A 144 11.73 -21.89 -1.50
C PRO A 144 13.06 -22.21 -2.17
N ASP A 145 14.09 -21.41 -1.86
CA ASP A 145 15.46 -21.50 -2.38
C ASP A 145 15.60 -21.33 -3.92
N GLU A 146 14.51 -21.00 -4.63
CA GLU A 146 14.55 -20.71 -6.07
C GLU A 146 14.69 -19.21 -6.35
N THR A 147 15.03 -18.89 -7.60
CA THR A 147 15.06 -17.53 -8.13
C THR A 147 14.14 -17.45 -9.34
N GLY A 148 13.27 -16.44 -9.35
CA GLY A 148 12.39 -16.11 -10.47
C GLY A 148 12.77 -14.76 -11.09
N THR A 149 12.60 -14.63 -12.42
CA THR A 149 12.83 -13.39 -13.15
C THR A 149 11.61 -13.02 -13.96
N PHE A 150 11.30 -11.71 -13.95
CA PHE A 150 10.13 -11.15 -14.62
C PHE A 150 10.56 -9.87 -15.33
N SER A 151 9.89 -9.49 -16.43
CA SER A 151 10.18 -8.24 -17.12
C SER A 151 8.89 -7.46 -17.35
N TYR A 152 8.85 -6.20 -16.91
CA TYR A 152 7.65 -5.36 -16.93
C TYR A 152 7.95 -3.96 -17.48
N PRO A 153 7.12 -3.43 -18.40
CA PRO A 153 7.21 -2.04 -18.81
C PRO A 153 6.48 -1.12 -17.83
N ALA A 154 7.18 -0.18 -17.25
CA ALA A 154 6.62 0.88 -16.38
C ALA A 154 6.11 2.06 -17.22
N ASN A 155 4.95 1.91 -17.87
CA ASN A 155 4.43 2.85 -18.86
C ASN A 155 3.50 3.94 -18.29
N LYS A 156 3.28 3.97 -17.00
CA LYS A 156 2.42 4.96 -16.34
C LYS A 156 3.16 5.58 -15.16
N PRO A 157 3.28 6.91 -15.10
CA PRO A 157 3.84 7.56 -13.94
C PRO A 157 2.90 7.48 -12.75
N GLY A 158 3.46 7.35 -11.55
CA GLY A 158 2.64 7.31 -10.35
C GLY A 158 3.35 6.76 -9.13
N VAL A 159 2.57 6.66 -8.04
CA VAL A 159 2.94 6.06 -6.76
C VAL A 159 2.05 4.85 -6.56
N PHE A 160 2.63 3.67 -6.60
CA PHE A 160 1.90 2.42 -6.64
C PHE A 160 2.39 1.46 -5.56
N MET A 161 1.50 0.57 -5.16
CA MET A 161 1.85 -0.57 -4.34
C MET A 161 2.57 -1.64 -5.16
N TYR A 162 3.46 -2.37 -4.52
CA TYR A 162 3.83 -3.72 -4.92
C TYR A 162 3.59 -4.68 -3.76
N HIS A 163 3.29 -5.93 -4.06
CA HIS A 163 3.05 -6.95 -3.02
C HIS A 163 3.29 -8.37 -3.53
N CYS A 164 3.31 -9.32 -2.61
CA CYS A 164 3.28 -10.73 -2.98
C CYS A 164 1.88 -11.11 -3.51
N GLY A 165 1.83 -11.71 -4.70
CA GLY A 165 0.61 -12.18 -5.34
C GLY A 165 0.31 -13.68 -5.12
N THR A 166 1.11 -14.36 -4.29
CA THR A 166 0.92 -15.77 -3.97
C THR A 166 -0.34 -15.97 -3.11
N SER A 167 -1.13 -16.99 -3.43
CA SER A 167 -2.35 -17.30 -2.68
C SER A 167 -2.04 -18.01 -1.33
N PRO A 168 -2.72 -17.65 -0.23
CA PRO A 168 -3.75 -16.58 -0.08
C PRO A 168 -3.13 -15.19 -0.04
N VAL A 169 -3.44 -14.35 -1.02
CA VAL A 169 -2.82 -13.03 -1.19
C VAL A 169 -2.93 -12.15 0.06
N LEU A 170 -4.12 -12.15 0.69
CA LEU A 170 -4.36 -11.39 1.92
C LEU A 170 -3.37 -11.74 3.03
N SER A 171 -3.07 -13.03 3.22
CA SER A 171 -2.13 -13.48 4.25
C SER A 171 -0.71 -12.97 3.99
N HIS A 172 -0.27 -12.97 2.73
CA HIS A 172 1.07 -12.46 2.37
C HIS A 172 1.18 -10.96 2.62
N ILE A 173 0.19 -10.17 2.20
CA ILE A 173 0.19 -8.73 2.41
C ILE A 173 0.10 -8.40 3.91
N ALA A 174 -0.83 -9.02 4.63
CA ALA A 174 -1.06 -8.75 6.06
C ALA A 174 0.12 -9.16 6.95
N ASN A 175 0.93 -10.12 6.51
CA ASN A 175 2.17 -10.49 7.19
C ASN A 175 3.39 -9.65 6.78
N GLY A 176 3.23 -8.61 5.91
CA GLY A 176 4.27 -7.62 5.64
C GLY A 176 4.82 -7.59 4.22
N MET A 177 4.37 -8.47 3.31
CA MET A 177 4.90 -8.53 1.94
C MET A 177 4.28 -7.48 1.01
N HIS A 178 4.61 -6.25 1.28
CA HIS A 178 4.17 -5.08 0.53
C HIS A 178 5.22 -3.98 0.54
N GLY A 179 5.12 -3.05 -0.40
CA GLY A 179 5.96 -1.86 -0.47
C GLY A 179 5.48 -0.90 -1.55
N THR A 180 6.31 0.07 -1.89
CA THR A 180 5.97 1.13 -2.84
C THR A 180 6.91 1.16 -4.03
N ILE A 181 6.34 1.30 -5.23
CA ILE A 181 7.08 1.63 -6.44
C ILE A 181 6.64 3.01 -6.93
N ILE A 182 7.61 3.87 -7.21
CA ILE A 182 7.42 5.21 -7.76
C ILE A 182 7.92 5.20 -9.20
N VAL A 183 7.02 5.43 -10.13
CA VAL A 183 7.36 5.65 -11.53
C VAL A 183 7.38 7.16 -11.77
N LYS A 184 8.58 7.72 -11.86
CA LYS A 184 8.77 9.16 -12.10
C LYS A 184 8.26 9.53 -13.50
N PRO A 185 7.41 10.57 -13.63
CA PRO A 185 6.93 10.98 -14.94
C PRO A 185 8.07 11.45 -15.85
N LYS A 186 8.06 11.06 -17.13
CA LYS A 186 9.11 11.40 -18.10
C LYS A 186 9.27 12.90 -18.28
N ALA A 187 8.18 13.66 -18.21
CA ALA A 187 8.20 15.12 -18.30
C ALA A 187 8.45 15.82 -16.94
N GLY A 188 8.53 15.06 -15.85
CA GLY A 188 8.52 15.58 -14.49
C GLY A 188 7.15 16.08 -14.05
N TYR A 189 7.06 16.55 -12.81
CA TYR A 189 5.92 17.32 -12.33
C TYR A 189 6.10 18.81 -12.69
N PRO A 190 5.01 19.57 -12.92
CA PRO A 190 5.11 21.01 -13.21
C PRO A 190 5.86 21.81 -12.13
N THR A 191 5.87 21.30 -10.91
CA THR A 191 6.40 21.90 -9.69
C THR A 191 7.82 21.43 -9.33
N ASP A 192 8.47 20.56 -10.12
CA ASP A 192 9.76 19.94 -9.76
C ASP A 192 10.85 20.95 -9.38
N LYS A 193 10.84 22.14 -10.02
CA LYS A 193 11.85 23.18 -9.75
C LYS A 193 11.60 23.97 -8.45
N GLU A 194 10.46 23.78 -7.85
CA GLU A 194 10.02 24.48 -6.63
C GLU A 194 10.23 23.63 -5.38
N ILE A 195 10.52 22.33 -5.55
CA ILE A 195 10.60 21.38 -4.45
C ILE A 195 11.95 21.45 -3.75
N ASP A 196 11.93 21.72 -2.45
CA ASP A 196 13.10 21.77 -1.58
C ASP A 196 13.34 20.45 -0.85
N ARG A 197 12.27 19.71 -0.52
CA ARG A 197 12.31 18.46 0.23
C ARG A 197 11.37 17.41 -0.37
N GLU A 198 11.84 16.18 -0.42
CA GLU A 198 11.03 15.02 -0.84
C GLU A 198 11.04 13.93 0.24
N TYR A 199 9.87 13.34 0.50
CA TYR A 199 9.70 12.24 1.47
C TYR A 199 8.77 11.18 0.91
N THR A 200 8.91 9.96 1.40
CA THR A 200 7.87 8.93 1.29
C THR A 200 7.10 8.85 2.60
N ILE A 201 5.79 8.62 2.52
CA ILE A 201 4.96 8.24 3.66
C ILE A 201 4.15 7.02 3.24
N ILE A 202 4.40 5.92 3.90
CA ILE A 202 3.77 4.64 3.57
C ILE A 202 2.94 4.20 4.77
N GLN A 203 1.60 4.11 4.58
CA GLN A 203 0.71 3.54 5.59
C GLN A 203 0.63 2.03 5.39
N ASN A 204 0.82 1.29 6.47
CA ASN A 204 0.60 -0.15 6.50
C ASN A 204 -0.10 -0.59 7.78
N GLU A 205 -0.61 -1.81 7.76
CA GLU A 205 -1.43 -2.40 8.81
C GLU A 205 -0.75 -3.65 9.37
N TRP A 206 -0.88 -3.83 10.70
CA TRP A 206 -0.42 -5.01 11.39
C TRP A 206 -1.57 -5.66 12.13
N TYR A 207 -1.68 -6.98 12.02
CA TYR A 207 -2.72 -7.81 12.57
C TYR A 207 -2.13 -8.79 13.58
N LYS A 208 -2.95 -9.66 14.12
CA LYS A 208 -2.45 -10.79 14.88
C LYS A 208 -1.72 -11.76 13.93
N TYR A 209 -0.53 -12.15 14.31
CA TYR A 209 0.33 -12.97 13.45
C TYR A 209 -0.37 -14.24 12.94
N ASN A 210 -0.34 -14.40 11.63
CA ASN A 210 -0.85 -15.56 10.90
C ASN A 210 -2.29 -15.97 11.27
N ASP A 211 -3.13 -14.99 11.57
CA ASP A 211 -4.54 -15.20 11.91
C ASP A 211 -5.41 -14.73 10.75
N LEU A 212 -5.85 -15.68 9.91
CA LEU A 212 -6.64 -15.37 8.71
C LEU A 212 -8.01 -14.75 9.05
N ASP A 213 -8.60 -15.14 10.17
CA ASP A 213 -9.87 -14.53 10.61
C ASP A 213 -9.67 -13.08 10.99
N ASP A 214 -8.55 -12.73 11.66
CA ASP A 214 -8.19 -11.37 11.99
C ASP A 214 -7.93 -10.54 10.74
N PHE A 215 -7.20 -11.08 9.76
CA PHE A 215 -6.97 -10.45 8.46
C PHE A 215 -8.27 -10.21 7.69
N THR A 216 -9.16 -11.21 7.67
CA THR A 216 -10.44 -11.15 6.94
C THR A 216 -11.42 -10.17 7.59
N ASN A 217 -11.41 -10.08 8.93
CA ASN A 217 -12.23 -9.12 9.66
C ASN A 217 -11.75 -7.67 9.51
N GLY A 218 -10.51 -7.47 9.02
CA GLY A 218 -9.98 -6.17 8.71
C GLY A 218 -9.83 -5.23 9.92
N VAL A 219 -9.52 -5.78 11.12
CA VAL A 219 -9.33 -4.99 12.33
C VAL A 219 -7.87 -5.00 12.76
N PRO A 220 -7.03 -4.13 12.20
CA PRO A 220 -5.60 -4.12 12.52
C PRO A 220 -5.35 -3.76 13.98
N SER A 221 -4.36 -4.41 14.58
CA SER A 221 -3.85 -4.05 15.92
C SER A 221 -3.07 -2.73 15.88
N HIS A 222 -2.30 -2.52 14.82
CA HIS A 222 -1.54 -1.30 14.57
C HIS A 222 -1.76 -0.83 13.13
N VAL A 223 -1.83 0.48 12.95
CA VAL A 223 -1.75 1.14 11.64
C VAL A 223 -0.63 2.16 11.77
N VAL A 224 0.39 2.07 10.94
CA VAL A 224 1.61 2.87 11.11
C VAL A 224 1.99 3.60 9.84
N PHE A 225 2.66 4.74 10.00
CA PHE A 225 3.35 5.42 8.91
C PHE A 225 4.85 5.08 8.96
N SER A 226 5.38 4.74 7.81
CA SER A 226 6.80 4.50 7.58
C SER A 226 7.35 5.49 6.55
N THR A 227 8.63 5.77 6.62
CA THR A 227 9.37 6.46 5.55
C THR A 227 10.47 5.57 5.03
N LYS A 228 10.78 5.67 3.75
CA LYS A 228 11.82 4.90 3.08
C LYS A 228 12.65 5.79 2.16
N ALA A 229 13.89 5.40 1.89
CA ALA A 229 14.77 6.11 0.98
C ALA A 229 14.20 6.21 -0.43
N LEU A 230 14.27 7.41 -1.01
CA LEU A 230 14.03 7.63 -2.44
C LEU A 230 15.28 7.35 -3.29
N LYS A 231 16.44 7.32 -2.66
CA LYS A 231 17.75 7.02 -3.27
C LYS A 231 18.72 6.52 -2.20
N GLU A 232 19.73 5.79 -2.62
CA GLU A 232 20.81 5.35 -1.73
C GLU A 232 21.47 6.54 -1.01
N GLY A 233 21.70 6.38 0.30
CA GLY A 233 22.31 7.43 1.14
C GLY A 233 21.40 8.62 1.45
N ASP A 234 20.09 8.51 1.24
CA ASP A 234 19.14 9.55 1.65
C ASP A 234 19.09 9.65 3.18
N PRO A 235 19.48 10.79 3.77
CA PRO A 235 19.52 10.95 5.23
C PRO A 235 18.12 10.99 5.89
N ASN A 236 17.07 11.14 5.08
CA ASN A 236 15.70 11.28 5.57
C ASN A 236 15.00 9.94 5.80
N THR A 237 15.76 8.85 5.79
CA THR A 237 15.23 7.51 5.98
C THR A 237 15.53 7.02 7.38
N ASN A 238 14.51 6.90 8.16
CA ASN A 238 14.64 6.29 9.48
C ASN A 238 14.36 4.79 9.47
N GLY A 239 13.90 4.21 8.37
CA GLY A 239 13.65 2.77 8.22
C GLY A 239 12.60 2.18 9.17
N ASP A 240 12.34 2.84 10.28
CA ASP A 240 11.56 2.35 11.41
C ASP A 240 10.08 2.67 11.23
N THR A 241 9.24 1.68 11.35
CA THR A 241 7.81 1.75 11.09
C THR A 241 7.01 2.55 12.13
N PHE A 242 7.55 2.80 13.33
CA PHE A 242 6.77 3.44 14.42
C PHE A 242 7.45 4.67 15.02
N THR A 243 8.66 5.01 14.59
CA THR A 243 9.47 6.04 15.24
C THR A 243 9.35 7.43 14.65
N LEU A 244 8.51 7.64 13.63
CA LEU A 244 8.33 8.96 12.99
C LEU A 244 7.77 10.06 13.93
N LYS A 245 7.30 9.68 15.11
CA LYS A 245 6.98 10.63 16.20
C LYS A 245 8.25 11.08 16.92
N ASP A 246 9.19 10.18 17.17
CA ASP A 246 10.40 10.41 17.95
C ASP A 246 11.56 10.88 17.07
N LYS A 247 11.55 10.50 15.79
CA LYS A 247 12.51 10.91 14.75
C LYS A 247 11.75 11.64 13.62
N PRO A 248 11.41 12.91 13.81
CA PRO A 248 10.58 13.64 12.86
C PRO A 248 11.29 13.84 11.52
N LEU A 249 10.49 13.99 10.47
CA LEU A 249 10.94 14.55 9.21
C LEU A 249 11.28 16.03 9.41
N LEU A 250 12.24 16.56 8.67
CA LEU A 250 12.75 17.92 8.88
C LEU A 250 12.51 18.80 7.67
N ALA A 251 12.07 20.04 7.89
CA ALA A 251 11.99 21.06 6.86
C ALA A 251 12.43 22.42 7.41
N LYS A 252 12.80 23.33 6.52
CA LYS A 252 13.09 24.72 6.80
C LYS A 252 11.85 25.57 6.55
N VAL A 253 11.70 26.65 7.31
CA VAL A 253 10.68 27.67 7.01
C VAL A 253 10.86 28.19 5.57
N GLY A 254 9.80 28.11 4.78
CA GLY A 254 9.77 28.47 3.37
C GLY A 254 9.95 27.29 2.41
N ASP A 255 10.39 26.13 2.89
CA ASP A 255 10.53 24.95 2.03
C ASP A 255 9.17 24.54 1.44
N LYS A 256 9.16 24.21 0.15
CA LYS A 256 8.08 23.46 -0.50
C LYS A 256 8.39 21.97 -0.39
N VAL A 257 7.53 21.26 0.31
CA VAL A 257 7.69 19.84 0.63
C VAL A 257 6.82 19.01 -0.31
N ARG A 258 7.40 17.98 -0.90
CA ARG A 258 6.68 16.92 -1.65
C ARG A 258 6.69 15.63 -0.84
N MET A 259 5.53 15.01 -0.72
CA MET A 259 5.41 13.68 -0.14
C MET A 259 4.80 12.70 -1.14
N TYR A 260 5.51 11.60 -1.37
CA TYR A 260 5.00 10.42 -2.07
C TYR A 260 4.28 9.54 -1.05
N VAL A 261 2.96 9.58 -1.08
CA VAL A 261 2.14 8.89 -0.07
C VAL A 261 1.53 7.64 -0.68
N ASN A 262 1.65 6.51 0.00
CA ASN A 262 1.04 5.25 -0.43
C ASN A 262 0.39 4.52 0.75
N ASN A 263 -0.81 4.02 0.56
CA ASN A 263 -1.48 3.14 1.50
C ASN A 263 -1.31 1.69 1.01
N VAL A 264 -0.40 0.96 1.62
CA VAL A 264 -0.09 -0.44 1.27
C VAL A 264 -0.76 -1.46 2.20
N GLY A 265 -1.65 -0.98 3.08
CA GLY A 265 -2.46 -1.85 3.93
C GLY A 265 -3.45 -2.67 3.10
N PRO A 266 -3.77 -3.91 3.50
CA PRO A 266 -4.68 -4.72 2.71
C PRO A 266 -6.14 -4.27 2.80
N ASN A 267 -6.57 -3.66 3.89
CA ASN A 267 -7.99 -3.49 4.18
C ASN A 267 -8.43 -2.04 4.39
N GLU A 268 -7.63 -1.24 5.10
CA GLU A 268 -8.06 0.06 5.57
C GLU A 268 -7.76 1.18 4.58
N VAL A 269 -8.59 2.22 4.59
CA VAL A 269 -8.33 3.43 3.83
C VAL A 269 -7.50 4.43 4.64
N SER A 270 -6.89 5.41 4.00
CA SER A 270 -6.24 6.54 4.65
C SER A 270 -6.91 7.85 4.25
N SER A 271 -7.26 8.67 5.23
CA SER A 271 -7.67 10.07 5.02
C SER A 271 -6.47 10.96 5.34
N PHE A 272 -5.48 10.97 4.45
CA PHE A 272 -4.17 11.58 4.67
C PHE A 272 -4.23 13.09 4.78
N HIS A 273 -3.63 13.65 5.83
CA HIS A 273 -3.55 15.09 6.08
C HIS A 273 -2.25 15.46 6.79
N VAL A 274 -1.76 16.68 6.55
CA VAL A 274 -0.70 17.32 7.32
C VAL A 274 -1.31 18.49 8.09
N VAL A 275 -1.41 18.36 9.41
CA VAL A 275 -2.11 19.32 10.29
C VAL A 275 -1.46 20.70 10.18
N GLY A 276 -2.29 21.71 10.00
CA GLY A 276 -1.84 23.10 9.84
C GLY A 276 -1.49 23.49 8.41
N THR A 277 -1.76 22.62 7.43
CA THR A 277 -1.54 22.91 6.01
C THR A 277 -2.80 22.72 5.16
N VAL A 278 -2.77 23.29 3.97
CA VAL A 278 -3.62 22.93 2.82
C VAL A 278 -2.65 22.60 1.71
N PHE A 279 -2.83 21.49 1.03
CA PHE A 279 -1.95 21.08 -0.06
C PHE A 279 -2.10 22.03 -1.24
N ASP A 280 -0.96 22.60 -1.67
CA ASP A 280 -0.90 23.48 -2.83
C ASP A 280 -1.21 22.71 -4.11
N ASP A 281 -0.61 21.51 -4.24
CA ASP A 281 -0.73 20.61 -5.38
C ASP A 281 -0.93 19.17 -4.89
N VAL A 282 -1.83 18.44 -5.53
CA VAL A 282 -2.12 17.02 -5.27
C VAL A 282 -2.24 16.27 -6.59
N TYR A 283 -1.49 15.19 -6.72
CA TYR A 283 -1.55 14.29 -7.87
C TYR A 283 -2.04 12.92 -7.40
N ILE A 284 -3.31 12.59 -7.68
CA ILE A 284 -3.89 11.28 -7.31
C ILE A 284 -3.18 10.18 -8.11
N ASP A 285 -2.91 9.05 -7.44
CA ASP A 285 -2.04 7.97 -7.90
C ASP A 285 -0.61 8.45 -8.26
N GLY A 286 -0.24 9.67 -7.87
CA GLY A 286 1.02 10.29 -8.27
C GLY A 286 1.11 10.61 -9.77
N ASN A 287 -0.01 10.55 -10.50
CA ASN A 287 -0.03 10.81 -11.93
C ASN A 287 -0.22 12.31 -12.21
N PRO A 288 0.69 12.98 -12.97
CA PRO A 288 0.57 14.40 -13.27
C PRO A 288 -0.73 14.84 -13.95
N PHE A 289 -1.43 13.93 -14.63
CA PHE A 289 -2.73 14.22 -15.25
C PHE A 289 -3.89 14.27 -14.25
N ASN A 290 -3.74 13.67 -13.07
CA ASN A 290 -4.74 13.67 -12.00
C ASN A 290 -4.45 14.80 -10.99
N HIS A 291 -4.32 16.01 -11.45
CA HIS A 291 -3.85 17.17 -10.71
C HIS A 291 -4.98 17.97 -10.10
N TYR A 292 -4.90 18.21 -8.80
CA TYR A 292 -5.82 19.03 -8.01
C TYR A 292 -5.03 20.07 -7.21
N LYS A 293 -5.69 21.17 -6.81
CA LYS A 293 -5.12 22.23 -5.98
C LYS A 293 -6.01 22.53 -4.78
N GLY A 294 -5.40 22.90 -3.67
CA GLY A 294 -6.12 23.38 -2.50
C GLY A 294 -6.89 22.31 -1.75
N LEU A 295 -6.44 21.05 -1.75
CA LEU A 295 -7.07 20.00 -0.96
C LEU A 295 -6.51 20.00 0.47
N GLN A 296 -7.38 19.82 1.46
CA GLN A 296 -6.95 19.67 2.84
C GLN A 296 -6.60 18.22 3.20
N THR A 297 -7.26 17.26 2.58
CA THR A 297 -7.16 15.83 2.89
C THR A 297 -7.25 15.05 1.59
N VAL A 298 -6.45 14.00 1.48
CA VAL A 298 -6.47 13.08 0.33
C VAL A 298 -6.95 11.71 0.80
N MET A 299 -7.99 11.19 0.14
CA MET A 299 -8.46 9.84 0.37
C MET A 299 -7.59 8.86 -0.42
N LEU A 300 -6.94 7.94 0.28
CA LEU A 300 -6.17 6.84 -0.29
C LEU A 300 -6.92 5.53 -0.01
N PRO A 301 -7.49 4.87 -1.01
CA PRO A 301 -8.03 3.53 -0.84
C PRO A 301 -6.91 2.56 -0.46
N ALA A 302 -7.26 1.33 -0.06
CA ALA A 302 -6.27 0.26 0.02
C ALA A 302 -5.53 0.16 -1.32
N SER A 303 -4.22 0.07 -1.31
CA SER A 303 -3.31 0.16 -2.46
C SER A 303 -3.22 1.51 -3.18
N GLY A 304 -3.94 2.54 -2.73
CA GLY A 304 -3.93 3.86 -3.36
C GLY A 304 -2.71 4.71 -3.01
N GLY A 305 -2.26 5.52 -3.97
CA GLY A 305 -1.16 6.45 -3.80
C GLY A 305 -1.51 7.88 -4.18
N ALA A 306 -0.67 8.83 -3.78
CA ALA A 306 -0.72 10.22 -4.22
C ALA A 306 0.64 10.89 -4.08
N VAL A 307 0.82 11.97 -4.80
CA VAL A 307 1.84 12.98 -4.49
C VAL A 307 1.13 14.20 -3.95
N VAL A 308 1.56 14.69 -2.79
CA VAL A 308 1.04 15.92 -2.19
C VAL A 308 2.19 16.92 -2.00
N GLU A 309 1.91 18.20 -2.24
CA GLU A 309 2.87 19.27 -2.11
C GLU A 309 2.28 20.42 -1.31
N PHE A 310 3.08 21.02 -0.45
CA PHE A 310 2.69 22.15 0.37
C PHE A 310 3.91 22.93 0.83
N THR A 311 3.69 24.23 1.12
CA THR A 311 4.74 25.11 1.62
C THR A 311 4.61 25.31 3.12
N VAL A 312 5.70 25.08 3.88
CA VAL A 312 5.73 25.31 5.32
C VAL A 312 6.17 26.74 5.62
N THR A 313 5.31 27.53 6.24
CA THR A 313 5.52 28.99 6.40
C THR A 313 5.95 29.43 7.79
N LYS A 314 5.91 28.53 8.78
CA LYS A 314 6.21 28.83 10.18
C LYS A 314 6.96 27.68 10.85
N GLU A 315 7.82 28.00 11.79
CA GLU A 315 8.45 27.01 12.68
C GLU A 315 7.41 26.32 13.55
N GLY A 316 7.63 25.02 13.79
CA GLY A 316 6.78 24.22 14.64
C GLY A 316 6.72 22.75 14.23
N SER A 317 5.88 22.00 14.93
CA SER A 317 5.60 20.61 14.62
C SER A 317 4.28 20.50 13.84
N TYR A 318 4.32 19.83 12.71
CA TYR A 318 3.18 19.58 11.85
C TYR A 318 2.88 18.08 11.88
N PRO A 319 1.85 17.64 12.63
CA PRO A 319 1.46 16.24 12.65
C PRO A 319 0.98 15.78 11.27
N ILE A 320 1.48 14.65 10.83
CA ILE A 320 1.03 13.91 9.65
C ILE A 320 0.12 12.82 10.15
N VAL A 321 -1.13 12.77 9.70
CA VAL A 321 -2.15 11.88 10.25
C VAL A 321 -3.02 11.26 9.18
N THR A 322 -3.63 10.13 9.48
CA THR A 322 -4.91 9.77 8.86
C THR A 322 -6.04 10.34 9.71
N HIS A 323 -7.01 11.03 9.10
CA HIS A 323 -8.19 11.52 9.81
C HIS A 323 -9.20 10.42 10.22
N GLN A 324 -8.88 9.17 9.96
CA GLN A 324 -9.45 8.05 10.69
C GLN A 324 -8.74 7.94 12.04
N PHE A 325 -9.21 8.73 13.03
CA PHE A 325 -8.48 8.90 14.29
C PHE A 325 -8.34 7.62 15.13
N ASN A 326 -9.18 6.62 14.92
CA ASN A 326 -8.95 5.28 15.46
C ASN A 326 -7.64 4.66 14.94
N HIS A 327 -7.26 4.94 13.69
CA HIS A 327 -5.97 4.51 13.12
C HIS A 327 -4.82 5.38 13.60
N ALA A 328 -5.02 6.68 13.72
CA ALA A 328 -4.02 7.57 14.31
C ALA A 328 -3.64 7.13 15.75
N GLN A 329 -4.61 6.69 16.54
CA GLN A 329 -4.37 6.12 17.88
C GLN A 329 -3.65 4.76 17.84
N LYS A 330 -3.76 4.02 16.74
CA LYS A 330 -3.05 2.76 16.52
C LYS A 330 -1.63 2.94 15.97
N GLY A 331 -1.19 4.19 15.70
CA GLY A 331 0.16 4.50 15.27
C GLY A 331 0.29 5.26 13.96
N ALA A 332 -0.78 5.49 13.20
CA ALA A 332 -0.74 6.25 11.94
C ALA A 332 -0.57 7.76 12.17
N VAL A 333 0.55 8.11 12.79
CA VAL A 333 0.98 9.48 13.08
C VAL A 333 2.48 9.61 12.83
N ALA A 334 2.87 10.65 12.10
CA ALA A 334 4.25 11.09 11.96
C ALA A 334 4.34 12.58 12.26
N ILE A 335 5.55 13.11 12.38
CA ILE A 335 5.78 14.54 12.61
C ILE A 335 6.71 15.09 11.51
N LEU A 336 6.32 16.22 10.92
CA LEU A 336 7.21 17.09 10.17
C LEU A 336 7.60 18.25 11.10
N LYS A 337 8.88 18.33 11.47
CA LYS A 337 9.42 19.41 12.29
C LYS A 337 10.02 20.47 11.41
N VAL A 338 9.49 21.68 11.49
CA VAL A 338 9.95 22.84 10.74
C VAL A 338 10.78 23.75 11.62
N THR A 339 12.01 24.03 11.23
CA THR A 339 12.94 24.90 11.97
C THR A 339 13.46 26.01 11.06
N ALA A 340 14.10 27.02 11.63
CA ALA A 340 14.72 28.09 10.84
C ALA A 340 15.85 27.62 9.92
N THR A 341 16.52 26.50 10.26
CA THR A 341 17.66 25.97 9.51
C THR A 341 17.31 24.72 8.67
N GLY A 342 16.22 24.04 9.00
CA GLY A 342 15.89 22.74 8.41
C GLY A 342 16.64 21.57 9.06
N GLU A 343 17.32 21.82 10.20
CA GLU A 343 18.01 20.81 11.01
C GLU A 343 17.25 20.57 12.31
N ASP A 344 17.47 19.44 12.96
CA ASP A 344 16.87 19.15 14.25
C ASP A 344 17.52 20.03 15.34
N ASP A 345 16.74 20.85 15.99
CA ASP A 345 17.17 21.75 17.07
C ASP A 345 17.14 21.10 18.47
N GLY A 346 16.88 19.80 18.56
CA GLY A 346 16.82 19.02 19.79
C GLY A 346 15.65 19.35 20.70
N LYS A 347 14.75 20.26 20.32
CA LYS A 347 13.54 20.56 21.11
C LYS A 347 12.50 19.48 20.88
N ALA A 348 11.75 19.18 21.94
CA ALA A 348 10.67 18.21 21.86
C ALA A 348 9.63 18.60 20.80
N THR A 349 9.20 17.61 20.02
CA THR A 349 8.05 17.74 19.15
C THR A 349 6.79 17.63 19.99
N MET A 350 5.88 18.59 19.88
CA MET A 350 4.56 18.46 20.48
C MET A 350 3.68 17.61 19.58
N SER A 351 3.19 16.50 20.12
CA SER A 351 2.09 15.75 19.50
C SER A 351 0.76 16.32 20.00
N HIS A 352 -0.18 16.57 19.12
CA HIS A 352 -1.56 16.87 19.52
C HIS A 352 -2.23 15.63 20.10
#